data_797af3eee1748ae39543054d8a525a24
#
_entry.id   797af3eee1748ae39543054d8a525a24
#
_cell.length_a   1.000
_cell.length_b   1.000
_cell.length_c   1.000
_cell.angle_alpha   90.00
_cell.angle_beta   90.00
_cell.angle_gamma   90.00
#
_symmetry.space_group_name_H-M   'P 1'
#
loop_
_entity.id
_entity.type
_entity.pdbx_description
1 polymer ?
#
loop_
_entity_poly.entity_id
_entity_poly.type
_entity_poly.pdbx_seq_one_letter_code
_entity_poly.pdbx_strand_id
1 'polypeptide(L)'
;MADRGEPGDIKCLELNDDYQVISSRIFAVIRPGVPDGLRVDINGNIFTSAWDGIQVLNPSGDLIGKILVPEDRTANCCWGGRSKNRLYITADKSIYSIILNTIGI
;
A
#
# COMPACT_ATOMS: atom_id res chain seq x y z
N MET A 1 6.68 -9.10 -11.14
CA MET A 1 5.62 -8.18 -11.53
C MET A 1 4.34 -8.95 -11.82
N ALA A 2 3.21 -8.47 -11.35
CA ALA A 2 1.95 -9.15 -11.60
C ALA A 2 1.47 -8.93 -13.03
N ASP A 3 0.77 -9.92 -13.59
CA ASP A 3 0.18 -9.82 -14.90
C ASP A 3 -0.97 -8.83 -14.94
N ARG A 4 -1.23 -8.28 -16.12
CA ARG A 4 -2.39 -7.43 -16.32
C ARG A 4 -3.67 -8.24 -16.20
N GLY A 5 -4.62 -7.73 -15.44
CA GLY A 5 -5.87 -8.39 -15.22
C GLY A 5 -5.86 -9.48 -14.17
N GLU A 6 -4.68 -9.90 -13.74
CA GLU A 6 -4.53 -10.82 -12.63
C GLU A 6 -4.37 -10.05 -11.32
N PRO A 7 -4.96 -10.51 -10.21
CA PRO A 7 -4.70 -9.89 -8.92
C PRO A 7 -3.23 -10.02 -8.55
N GLY A 8 -2.68 -8.95 -7.99
CA GLY A 8 -1.33 -8.97 -7.44
C GLY A 8 -1.34 -9.32 -5.97
N ASP A 9 -0.28 -9.91 -5.49
CA ASP A 9 -0.15 -10.21 -4.08
C ASP A 9 0.96 -9.41 -3.42
N ILE A 10 0.81 -9.25 -2.11
CA ILE A 10 1.84 -8.73 -1.21
C ILE A 10 2.30 -9.92 -0.38
N LYS A 11 3.61 -10.15 -0.36
CA LYS A 11 4.19 -11.24 0.42
C LYS A 11 4.79 -10.71 1.70
N CYS A 12 4.67 -11.50 2.76
CA CYS A 12 5.34 -11.26 4.02
C CYS A 12 6.49 -12.25 4.15
N LEU A 13 7.68 -11.71 4.33
CA LEU A 13 8.90 -12.52 4.48
C LEU A 13 9.39 -12.42 5.91
N GLU A 14 9.69 -13.56 6.52
CA GLU A 14 10.37 -13.59 7.80
C GLU A 14 11.87 -13.74 7.56
N LEU A 15 12.66 -12.88 8.19
CA LEU A 15 14.11 -12.84 8.01
C LEU A 15 14.81 -13.24 9.31
N ASN A 16 15.95 -13.90 9.19
CA ASN A 16 16.84 -14.10 10.33
C ASN A 16 17.74 -12.88 10.55
N ASP A 17 18.65 -12.96 11.51
CA ASP A 17 19.55 -11.84 11.84
C ASP A 17 20.52 -11.49 10.70
N ASP A 18 20.76 -12.43 9.78
CA ASP A 18 21.61 -12.21 8.60
C ASP A 18 20.82 -11.76 7.38
N TYR A 19 19.54 -11.38 7.56
CA TYR A 19 18.62 -10.95 6.51
C TYR A 19 18.32 -12.04 5.47
N GLN A 20 18.46 -13.29 5.85
CA GLN A 20 18.08 -14.41 4.99
C GLN A 20 16.60 -14.73 5.19
N VAL A 21 15.90 -15.03 4.08
CA VAL A 21 14.48 -15.39 4.15
C VAL A 21 14.35 -16.79 4.75
N ILE A 22 13.68 -16.90 5.89
CA ILE A 22 13.44 -18.19 6.55
C ILE A 22 12.00 -18.67 6.38
N SER A 23 11.07 -17.77 6.03
CA SER A 23 9.72 -18.15 5.66
C SER A 23 9.11 -17.08 4.75
N SER A 24 8.11 -17.48 4.00
CA SER A 24 7.39 -16.59 3.08
C SER A 24 5.93 -17.00 3.05
N ARG A 25 5.03 -16.02 3.06
CA ARG A 25 3.60 -16.26 2.91
C ARG A 25 2.94 -15.11 2.15
N ILE A 26 1.80 -15.38 1.55
CA ILE A 26 0.98 -14.32 0.97
C ILE A 26 0.32 -13.55 2.12
N PHE A 27 0.61 -12.26 2.19
CA PHE A 27 0.04 -11.36 3.20
C PHE A 27 -1.35 -10.91 2.78
N ALA A 28 -1.52 -10.49 1.53
CA ALA A 28 -2.79 -10.02 1.00
C ALA A 28 -2.81 -10.13 -0.53
N VAL A 29 -4.00 -10.24 -1.09
CA VAL A 29 -4.24 -10.17 -2.53
C VAL A 29 -4.97 -8.86 -2.82
N ILE A 30 -4.45 -8.10 -3.77
CA ILE A 30 -4.95 -6.77 -4.10
C ILE A 30 -5.80 -6.83 -5.37
N ARG A 31 -7.01 -6.27 -5.31
CA ARG A 31 -7.95 -6.16 -6.42
C ARG A 31 -8.68 -4.82 -6.33
N PRO A 32 -8.95 -4.12 -7.44
CA PRO A 32 -8.50 -4.40 -8.81
C PRO A 32 -7.05 -4.02 -9.01
N GLY A 33 -6.41 -4.68 -9.96
CA GLY A 33 -5.05 -4.36 -10.39
C GLY A 33 -4.00 -5.02 -9.54
N VAL A 34 -2.89 -4.33 -9.40
CA VAL A 34 -1.69 -4.84 -8.75
C VAL A 34 -1.15 -3.81 -7.77
N PRO A 35 -0.53 -4.25 -6.66
CA PRO A 35 0.20 -3.32 -5.80
C PRO A 35 1.49 -2.90 -6.49
N ASP A 36 1.77 -1.60 -6.48
CA ASP A 36 3.00 -1.04 -7.04
C ASP A 36 3.84 -0.43 -5.91
N GLY A 37 3.36 0.63 -5.28
CA GLY A 37 4.03 1.22 -4.13
C GLY A 37 3.20 1.08 -2.86
N LEU A 38 3.88 0.92 -1.72
CA LEU A 38 3.20 0.83 -0.44
C LEU A 38 4.00 1.52 0.66
N ARG A 39 3.29 1.91 1.72
CA ARG A 39 3.87 2.51 2.92
C ARG A 39 3.15 1.96 4.15
N VAL A 40 3.79 2.11 5.29
CA VAL A 40 3.28 1.62 6.58
C VAL A 40 3.04 2.80 7.50
N ASP A 41 1.98 2.76 8.29
CA ASP A 41 1.74 3.76 9.32
C ASP A 41 2.26 3.31 10.67
N ILE A 42 2.11 4.18 11.68
CA ILE A 42 2.63 3.93 13.03
C ILE A 42 1.94 2.73 13.72
N ASN A 43 0.76 2.35 13.26
CA ASN A 43 0.00 1.22 13.81
C ASN A 43 0.25 -0.09 13.06
N GLY A 44 1.14 -0.08 12.07
CA GLY A 44 1.43 -1.26 11.27
C GLY A 44 0.45 -1.50 10.13
N ASN A 45 -0.42 -0.55 9.84
CA ASN A 45 -1.33 -0.66 8.70
C ASN A 45 -0.55 -0.41 7.40
N ILE A 46 -0.90 -1.15 6.37
CA ILE A 46 -0.27 -1.07 5.05
C ILE A 46 -1.17 -0.24 4.14
N PHE A 47 -0.61 0.81 3.56
CA PHE A 47 -1.26 1.65 2.55
C PHE A 47 -0.63 1.29 1.21
N THR A 48 -1.37 0.61 0.36
CA THR A 48 -0.86 0.10 -0.92
C THR A 48 -1.63 0.66 -2.10
N SER A 49 -0.91 0.91 -3.18
CA SER A 49 -1.56 1.28 -4.43
C SER A 49 -2.32 0.11 -5.03
N ALA A 50 -3.41 0.44 -5.70
CA ALA A 50 -4.23 -0.48 -6.49
C ALA A 50 -4.76 0.32 -7.68
N TRP A 51 -5.59 -0.27 -8.52
CA TRP A 51 -6.12 0.48 -9.66
C TRP A 51 -7.24 1.45 -9.27
N ASP A 52 -7.93 1.18 -8.17
CA ASP A 52 -9.03 2.05 -7.71
C ASP A 52 -8.59 3.14 -6.71
N GLY A 53 -7.34 3.13 -6.30
CA GLY A 53 -6.82 4.10 -5.35
C GLY A 53 -5.82 3.49 -4.40
N ILE A 54 -5.89 3.91 -3.15
CA ILE A 54 -5.08 3.32 -2.08
C ILE A 54 -5.96 2.39 -1.26
N GLN A 55 -5.50 1.17 -1.05
CA GLN A 55 -6.15 0.20 -0.19
C GLN A 55 -5.40 0.12 1.12
N VAL A 56 -6.14 0.07 2.22
CA VAL A 56 -5.56 0.06 3.56
C VAL A 56 -5.80 -1.30 4.18
N LEU A 57 -4.72 -1.97 4.55
CA LEU A 57 -4.73 -3.30 5.16
C LEU A 57 -4.26 -3.18 6.59
N ASN A 58 -4.88 -3.95 7.50
CA ASN A 58 -4.39 -4.02 8.87
C ASN A 58 -3.16 -4.95 8.95
N PRO A 59 -2.49 -5.04 10.12
CA PRO A 59 -1.32 -5.91 10.25
C PRO A 59 -1.58 -7.39 9.98
N SER A 60 -2.84 -7.82 10.00
CA SER A 60 -3.22 -9.21 9.66
C SER A 60 -3.49 -9.41 8.17
N GLY A 61 -3.43 -8.35 7.37
CA GLY A 61 -3.67 -8.44 5.94
C GLY A 61 -5.13 -8.23 5.52
N ASP A 62 -6.01 -7.86 6.45
CA ASP A 62 -7.42 -7.62 6.13
C ASP A 62 -7.59 -6.21 5.58
N LEU A 63 -8.41 -6.08 4.54
CA LEU A 63 -8.77 -4.79 3.97
C LEU A 63 -9.69 -4.05 4.94
N ILE A 64 -9.23 -2.89 5.42
CA ILE A 64 -9.99 -2.09 6.39
C ILE A 64 -10.49 -0.76 5.81
N GLY A 65 -10.04 -0.37 4.64
CA GLY A 65 -10.50 0.85 4.01
C GLY A 65 -9.89 1.08 2.66
N LYS A 66 -10.43 2.08 1.96
CA LYS A 66 -9.91 2.52 0.66
C LYS A 66 -9.95 4.03 0.57
N ILE A 67 -8.96 4.59 -0.12
CA ILE A 67 -8.95 5.97 -0.55
C ILE A 67 -9.12 5.93 -2.05
N LEU A 68 -10.32 6.19 -2.56
CA LEU A 68 -10.61 6.13 -3.98
C LEU A 68 -10.00 7.33 -4.71
N VAL A 69 -9.37 7.07 -5.83
CA VAL A 69 -8.75 8.10 -6.68
C VAL A 69 -9.44 8.05 -8.05
N PRO A 70 -9.91 9.20 -8.57
CA PRO A 70 -10.69 9.22 -9.80
C PRO A 70 -9.82 9.12 -11.06
N GLU A 71 -8.99 8.10 -11.12
CA GLU A 71 -8.13 7.76 -12.26
C GLU A 71 -8.05 6.25 -12.39
N ASP A 72 -7.57 5.79 -13.53
CA ASP A 72 -7.56 4.36 -13.84
C ASP A 72 -6.60 3.56 -12.96
N ARG A 73 -5.53 4.20 -12.49
CA ARG A 73 -4.50 3.51 -11.72
C ARG A 73 -3.83 4.46 -10.75
N THR A 74 -3.47 3.95 -9.60
CA THR A 74 -2.51 4.59 -8.70
C THR A 74 -1.21 3.82 -8.69
N ALA A 75 -0.10 4.52 -8.54
CA ALA A 75 1.23 3.92 -8.67
C ALA A 75 1.97 3.86 -7.34
N ASN A 76 1.91 4.93 -6.55
CA ASN A 76 2.72 4.99 -5.33
C ASN A 76 2.11 5.97 -4.34
N CYS A 77 2.62 5.95 -3.13
CA CYS A 77 2.26 6.90 -2.11
C CYS A 77 3.43 7.13 -1.16
N CYS A 78 3.40 8.24 -0.45
CA CYS A 78 4.37 8.50 0.61
C CYS A 78 3.78 9.43 1.66
N TRP A 79 4.27 9.31 2.87
CA TRP A 79 3.91 10.19 3.96
C TRP A 79 4.69 11.49 3.86
N GLY A 80 4.03 12.60 4.17
CA GLY A 80 4.67 13.89 4.18
C GLY A 80 3.96 14.87 5.09
N GLY A 81 4.39 16.12 5.01
CA GLY A 81 3.93 17.15 5.89
C GLY A 81 4.68 17.16 7.21
N ARG A 82 4.47 18.21 8.00
CA ARG A 82 5.19 18.42 9.26
C ARG A 82 4.89 17.31 10.27
N SER A 83 3.67 16.83 10.31
CA SER A 83 3.23 15.80 11.25
C SER A 83 3.21 14.39 10.65
N LYS A 84 3.65 14.22 9.41
CA LYS A 84 3.63 12.95 8.67
C LYS A 84 2.24 12.31 8.59
N ASN A 85 1.20 13.12 8.60
CA ASN A 85 -0.20 12.66 8.50
C ASN A 85 -0.83 12.97 7.15
N ARG A 86 -0.06 13.52 6.21
CA ARG A 86 -0.53 13.77 4.85
C ARG A 86 0.04 12.68 3.94
N LEU A 87 -0.86 11.96 3.29
CA LEU A 87 -0.48 10.94 2.32
C LEU A 87 -0.53 11.55 0.93
N TYR A 88 0.58 11.53 0.23
CA TYR A 88 0.70 11.92 -1.17
C TYR A 88 0.55 10.67 -2.03
N ILE A 89 -0.22 10.77 -3.10
CA ILE A 89 -0.58 9.63 -3.94
C ILE A 89 -0.30 10.03 -5.38
N THR A 90 0.48 9.22 -6.09
CA THR A 90 0.69 9.41 -7.53
C THR A 90 -0.24 8.50 -8.30
N ALA A 91 -0.88 9.05 -9.32
CA ALA A 91 -1.76 8.34 -10.23
C ALA A 91 -1.29 8.56 -11.67
N ASP A 92 -2.07 8.12 -12.66
CA ASP A 92 -1.65 8.20 -14.06
C ASP A 92 -1.34 9.62 -14.51
N LYS A 93 -2.15 10.59 -14.08
CA LYS A 93 -2.08 11.96 -14.62
C LYS A 93 -1.85 13.03 -13.57
N SER A 94 -2.01 12.69 -12.29
CA SER A 94 -2.04 13.71 -11.23
C SER A 94 -1.41 13.18 -9.96
N ILE A 95 -1.08 14.13 -9.09
CA ILE A 95 -0.66 13.84 -7.71
C ILE A 95 -1.79 14.34 -6.80
N TYR A 96 -2.20 13.49 -5.89
CA TYR A 96 -3.23 13.79 -4.90
C TYR A 96 -2.64 13.81 -3.51
N SER A 97 -3.31 14.44 -2.58
CA SER A 97 -2.94 14.35 -1.17
C SER A 97 -4.18 14.34 -0.29
N ILE A 98 -4.07 13.71 0.85
CA ILE A 98 -5.14 13.64 1.83
C ILE A 98 -4.52 13.65 3.24
N ILE A 99 -5.17 14.34 4.17
CA ILE A 99 -4.78 14.32 5.58
C ILE A 99 -5.57 13.22 6.27
N LEU A 100 -4.86 12.38 7.00
CA LEU A 100 -5.42 11.23 7.70
C LEU A 100 -5.26 11.37 9.21
N ASN A 101 -5.96 10.52 9.95
CA ASN A 101 -5.88 10.48 11.42
C ASN A 101 -4.76 9.57 11.92
N THR A 102 -3.87 9.17 11.04
CA THR A 102 -2.70 8.35 11.38
C THR A 102 -1.46 9.02 10.83
N ILE A 103 -0.29 8.56 11.25
CA ILE A 103 0.98 9.09 10.78
C ILE A 103 1.84 7.97 10.21
N GLY A 104 2.71 8.32 9.26
CA GLY A 104 3.67 7.40 8.69
C GLY A 104 4.83 7.10 9.65
N ILE A 105 5.51 6.02 9.39
CA ILE A 105 6.74 5.68 10.12
C ILE A 105 7.98 5.99 9.29
#